data_b25d7bf553ffcbd3ca380f5bfbcc4821
#
_entry.id   b25d7bf553ffcbd3ca380f5bfbcc4821
#
_cell.length_a   1.000
_cell.length_b   1.000
_cell.length_c   1.000
_cell.angle_alpha   90.00
_cell.angle_beta   90.00
_cell.angle_gamma   90.00
#
_symmetry.space_group_name_H-M   'P 1'
#
loop_
_entity.id
_entity.type
_entity.pdbx_description
1 polymer ?
#
loop_
_entity_poly.entity_id
_entity_poly.type
_entity_poly.pdbx_seq_one_letter_code
_entity_poly.pdbx_strand_id
1 'polypeptide(L)'
;MSNKAIDRVKYWGQLLGLPIYWLSFCVPRKKNIWLFGSTFGRRFADNPRYLYLYASQHRDEIRMKNVQEVRSVWISHKKEIVEFLKENDYEAYYYHSLKGIWYCLRGSIYIFDNYSKDISFWLSGGAVKFNLWHGIPLKKIQADNVFDKVRHPKNILDRIKVFPRRLSDEKPSHYVLTTSEKLKPIFKSAFKTGNVIVEGYPRNDILLGNKIKNLLTDMEYEEKIYIQNYIKNNKCKMVYYMPTFRESEEDFFEIINLREFEDFLKENN
;
A
#
# COMPACT_ATOMS: atom_id res chain seq x y z
N MET A 1 -19.19 -13.88 -23.81
CA MET A 1 -17.89 -13.27 -24.05
C MET A 1 -16.87 -13.98 -23.17
N SER A 2 -15.69 -14.37 -23.68
CA SER A 2 -14.68 -15.02 -22.84
C SER A 2 -14.18 -14.04 -21.78
N ASN A 3 -13.83 -14.52 -20.57
CA ASN A 3 -13.29 -13.70 -19.49
C ASN A 3 -12.14 -12.79 -19.96
N LYS A 4 -11.30 -13.27 -20.88
CA LYS A 4 -10.19 -12.49 -21.49
C LYS A 4 -10.67 -11.27 -22.31
N ALA A 5 -11.84 -11.32 -22.93
CA ALA A 5 -12.38 -10.19 -23.70
C ALA A 5 -12.89 -9.09 -22.76
N ILE A 6 -13.57 -9.49 -21.68
CA ILE A 6 -14.08 -8.56 -20.66
C ILE A 6 -12.90 -7.84 -19.98
N ASP A 7 -11.83 -8.56 -19.67
CA ASP A 7 -10.64 -7.97 -19.04
C ASP A 7 -9.93 -6.99 -19.97
N ARG A 8 -9.88 -7.26 -21.27
CA ARG A 8 -9.34 -6.29 -22.25
C ARG A 8 -10.18 -5.04 -22.33
N VAL A 9 -11.52 -5.16 -22.36
CA VAL A 9 -12.42 -4.00 -22.39
C VAL A 9 -12.24 -3.16 -21.12
N LYS A 10 -12.19 -3.78 -19.94
CA LYS A 10 -11.93 -3.09 -18.67
C LYS A 10 -10.56 -2.41 -18.67
N TYR A 11 -9.55 -3.08 -19.19
CA TYR A 11 -8.18 -2.56 -19.26
C TYR A 11 -8.08 -1.27 -20.08
N TRP A 12 -8.66 -1.26 -21.31
CA TRP A 12 -8.67 -0.08 -22.17
C TRP A 12 -9.70 0.96 -21.73
N GLY A 13 -10.80 0.54 -21.12
CA GLY A 13 -11.82 1.40 -20.54
C GLY A 13 -11.27 2.35 -19.47
N GLN A 14 -10.16 2.00 -18.83
CA GLN A 14 -9.47 2.90 -17.90
C GLN A 14 -9.12 4.25 -18.53
N LEU A 15 -8.87 4.31 -19.84
CA LEU A 15 -8.55 5.56 -20.53
C LEU A 15 -9.70 6.57 -20.53
N LEU A 16 -10.94 6.11 -20.36
CA LEU A 16 -12.10 6.99 -20.18
C LEU A 16 -12.01 7.83 -18.90
N GLY A 17 -11.16 7.45 -17.97
CA GLY A 17 -10.85 8.23 -16.77
C GLY A 17 -9.90 9.42 -17.01
N LEU A 18 -9.24 9.53 -18.18
CA LEU A 18 -8.30 10.63 -18.47
C LEU A 18 -8.91 12.03 -18.33
N PRO A 19 -10.10 12.32 -18.88
CA PRO A 19 -10.74 13.61 -18.66
C PRO A 19 -10.95 13.92 -17.18
N ILE A 20 -11.36 12.90 -16.39
CA ILE A 20 -11.55 13.04 -14.94
C ILE A 20 -10.22 13.39 -14.27
N TYR A 21 -9.13 12.73 -14.66
CA TYR A 21 -7.80 13.03 -14.13
C TYR A 21 -7.39 14.49 -14.40
N TRP A 22 -7.58 14.99 -15.63
CA TRP A 22 -7.26 16.37 -15.96
C TRP A 22 -8.16 17.37 -15.25
N LEU A 23 -9.47 17.11 -15.18
CA LEU A 23 -10.41 17.94 -14.44
C LEU A 23 -10.09 17.98 -12.93
N SER A 24 -9.52 16.92 -12.37
CA SER A 24 -9.15 16.90 -10.95
C SER A 24 -8.06 17.91 -10.57
N PHE A 25 -7.28 18.43 -11.53
CA PHE A 25 -6.33 19.52 -11.29
C PHE A 25 -7.02 20.88 -11.07
N CYS A 26 -8.22 21.06 -11.61
CA CYS A 26 -8.99 22.29 -11.44
C CYS A 26 -9.66 22.40 -10.07
N VAL A 27 -9.68 21.30 -9.29
CA VAL A 27 -10.31 21.30 -7.98
C VAL A 27 -9.32 21.76 -6.89
N PRO A 28 -9.61 22.86 -6.18
CA PRO A 28 -8.71 23.36 -5.12
C PRO A 28 -8.54 22.34 -4.00
N ARG A 29 -7.30 22.05 -3.62
CA ARG A 29 -6.97 21.11 -2.54
C ARG A 29 -7.01 21.80 -1.18
N LYS A 30 -7.48 21.08 -0.15
CA LYS A 30 -7.45 21.55 1.25
C LYS A 30 -6.18 21.05 1.93
N LYS A 31 -5.28 21.97 2.29
CA LYS A 31 -3.94 21.67 2.85
C LYS A 31 -3.97 20.75 4.08
N ASN A 32 -5.04 20.81 4.85
CA ASN A 32 -5.19 20.04 6.08
C ASN A 32 -5.81 18.64 5.89
N ILE A 33 -6.18 18.22 4.67
CA ILE A 33 -6.74 16.89 4.42
C ILE A 33 -5.65 15.99 3.87
N TRP A 34 -5.29 14.95 4.64
CA TRP A 34 -4.35 13.91 4.27
C TRP A 34 -5.10 12.61 4.04
N LEU A 35 -4.90 12.03 2.87
CA LEU A 35 -5.54 10.78 2.48
C LEU A 35 -4.56 9.63 2.57
N PHE A 36 -5.05 8.52 3.10
CA PHE A 36 -4.29 7.29 3.28
C PHE A 36 -4.95 6.14 2.52
N GLY A 37 -4.15 5.25 1.99
CA GLY A 37 -4.58 4.01 1.34
C GLY A 37 -3.42 3.07 1.15
N SER A 38 -3.68 1.78 1.02
CA SER A 38 -2.68 0.73 0.89
C SER A 38 -3.15 -0.38 -0.03
N THR A 39 -2.20 -1.10 -0.63
CA THR A 39 -2.43 -2.36 -1.35
C THR A 39 -3.59 -2.24 -2.35
N PHE A 40 -3.52 -1.27 -3.26
CA PHE A 40 -4.57 -0.98 -4.26
C PHE A 40 -5.96 -0.70 -3.64
N GLY A 41 -6.00 -0.13 -2.44
CA GLY A 41 -7.21 0.16 -1.68
C GLY A 41 -7.91 -1.06 -1.07
N ARG A 42 -7.29 -2.25 -1.12
CA ARG A 42 -7.92 -3.52 -0.76
C ARG A 42 -7.61 -4.00 0.66
N ARG A 43 -6.64 -3.39 1.34
CA ARG A 43 -6.22 -3.78 2.69
C ARG A 43 -6.04 -2.54 3.56
N PHE A 44 -6.28 -2.70 4.84
CA PHE A 44 -5.86 -1.77 5.88
C PHE A 44 -4.56 -2.30 6.46
N ALA A 45 -3.43 -1.97 5.84
CA ALA A 45 -2.16 -2.62 6.12
C ALA A 45 -0.95 -1.71 5.89
N ASP A 46 0.23 -2.24 6.22
CA ASP A 46 1.55 -1.70 5.96
C ASP A 46 1.79 -0.27 6.51
N ASN A 47 2.82 0.41 6.05
CA ASN A 47 3.24 1.73 6.53
C ASN A 47 2.11 2.77 6.56
N PRO A 48 1.22 2.86 5.53
CA PRO A 48 0.10 3.80 5.56
C PRO A 48 -0.86 3.57 6.73
N ARG A 49 -1.13 2.30 7.12
CA ARG A 49 -1.97 1.96 8.28
C ARG A 49 -1.43 2.60 9.56
N TYR A 50 -0.17 2.35 9.86
CA TYR A 50 0.43 2.81 11.12
C TYR A 50 0.60 4.33 11.16
N LEU A 51 0.99 4.96 10.05
CA LEU A 51 1.05 6.41 9.98
C LEU A 51 -0.35 7.07 10.09
N TYR A 52 -1.38 6.44 9.50
CA TYR A 52 -2.76 6.88 9.63
C TYR A 52 -3.26 6.80 11.08
N LEU A 53 -3.01 5.68 11.75
CA LEU A 53 -3.37 5.50 13.17
C LEU A 53 -2.68 6.53 14.04
N TYR A 54 -1.37 6.73 13.86
CA TYR A 54 -0.60 7.74 14.59
C TYR A 54 -1.16 9.14 14.34
N ALA A 55 -1.33 9.54 13.10
CA ALA A 55 -1.83 10.86 12.74
C ALA A 55 -3.26 11.11 13.24
N SER A 56 -4.08 10.06 13.32
CA SER A 56 -5.46 10.16 13.85
C SER A 56 -5.49 10.26 15.37
N GLN A 57 -4.59 9.60 16.07
CA GLN A 57 -4.52 9.58 17.54
C GLN A 57 -3.79 10.80 18.13
N HIS A 58 -2.85 11.39 17.39
CA HIS A 58 -1.98 12.48 17.86
C HIS A 58 -2.28 13.83 17.15
N ARG A 59 -3.55 14.10 16.85
CA ARG A 59 -3.98 15.32 16.12
C ARG A 59 -3.49 16.61 16.79
N ASP A 60 -3.59 16.69 18.10
CA ASP A 60 -3.19 17.89 18.85
C ASP A 60 -1.68 18.09 18.82
N GLU A 61 -0.89 17.02 18.93
CA GLU A 61 0.56 17.09 18.83
C GLU A 61 1.00 17.57 17.44
N ILE A 62 0.39 17.03 16.39
CA ILE A 62 0.65 17.42 15.00
C ILE A 62 0.23 18.87 14.77
N ARG A 63 -0.90 19.29 15.33
CA ARG A 63 -1.37 20.69 15.28
C ARG A 63 -0.38 21.64 15.92
N MET A 64 0.13 21.33 17.11
CA MET A 64 1.12 22.16 17.79
C MET A 64 2.42 22.33 16.97
N LYS A 65 2.84 21.29 16.25
CA LYS A 65 4.06 21.35 15.43
C LYS A 65 3.86 22.03 14.07
N ASN A 66 2.66 21.98 13.49
CA ASN A 66 2.42 22.37 12.10
C ASN A 66 1.49 23.59 11.94
N VAL A 67 1.08 24.25 13.00
CA VAL A 67 0.18 25.43 12.95
C VAL A 67 -1.23 25.13 12.38
N GLN A 68 -1.45 23.99 11.76
CA GLN A 68 -2.72 23.63 11.14
C GLN A 68 -3.16 22.22 11.57
N GLU A 69 -4.43 22.10 11.93
CA GLU A 69 -5.05 20.82 12.27
C GLU A 69 -5.08 19.89 11.04
N VAL A 70 -4.49 18.71 11.17
CA VAL A 70 -4.48 17.69 10.12
C VAL A 70 -5.69 16.78 10.29
N ARG A 71 -6.45 16.61 9.20
CA ARG A 71 -7.54 15.65 9.09
C ARG A 71 -7.08 14.44 8.30
N SER A 72 -6.85 13.34 9.01
CA SER A 72 -6.46 12.05 8.42
C SER A 72 -7.69 11.28 7.98
N VAL A 73 -7.74 10.85 6.72
CA VAL A 73 -8.88 10.13 6.14
C VAL A 73 -8.37 8.90 5.40
N TRP A 74 -8.91 7.73 5.75
CA TRP A 74 -8.63 6.49 5.01
C TRP A 74 -9.58 6.32 3.84
N ILE A 75 -9.05 6.01 2.67
CA ILE A 75 -9.82 5.66 1.48
C ILE A 75 -9.62 4.18 1.18
N SER A 76 -10.71 3.45 1.09
CA SER A 76 -10.68 2.02 0.74
C SER A 76 -11.58 1.68 -0.44
N HIS A 77 -11.16 0.67 -1.19
CA HIS A 77 -11.95 0.04 -2.26
C HIS A 77 -12.81 -1.14 -1.72
N LYS A 78 -12.77 -1.36 -0.40
CA LYS A 78 -13.55 -2.38 0.31
C LYS A 78 -14.43 -1.70 1.34
N LYS A 79 -15.74 -2.03 1.33
CA LYS A 79 -16.71 -1.46 2.27
C LYS A 79 -16.48 -1.97 3.68
N GLU A 80 -16.12 -3.24 3.82
CA GLU A 80 -15.86 -3.91 5.09
C GLU A 80 -14.76 -3.19 5.90
N ILE A 81 -13.70 -2.73 5.22
CA ILE A 81 -12.63 -1.94 5.85
C ILE A 81 -13.15 -0.57 6.32
N VAL A 82 -14.02 0.05 5.53
CA VAL A 82 -14.60 1.36 5.88
C VAL A 82 -15.52 1.24 7.09
N GLU A 83 -16.35 0.19 7.14
CA GLU A 83 -17.25 -0.10 8.25
C GLU A 83 -16.45 -0.37 9.52
N PHE A 84 -15.49 -1.28 9.46
CA PHE A 84 -14.57 -1.58 10.57
C PHE A 84 -13.87 -0.34 11.14
N LEU A 85 -13.35 0.54 10.27
CA LEU A 85 -12.67 1.76 10.72
C LEU A 85 -13.65 2.73 11.40
N LYS A 86 -14.86 2.88 10.87
CA LYS A 86 -15.89 3.75 11.45
C LYS A 86 -16.40 3.23 12.80
N GLU A 87 -16.58 1.93 12.96
CA GLU A 87 -16.96 1.30 14.22
C GLU A 87 -15.91 1.51 15.32
N ASN A 88 -14.68 1.78 14.91
CA ASN A 88 -13.57 2.11 15.81
C ASN A 88 -13.25 3.62 15.88
N ASP A 89 -14.19 4.51 15.52
CA ASP A 89 -14.08 5.96 15.57
C ASP A 89 -13.01 6.57 14.65
N TYR A 90 -12.66 5.85 13.57
CA TYR A 90 -11.73 6.35 12.56
C TYR A 90 -12.45 6.83 11.31
N GLU A 91 -11.96 7.94 10.72
CA GLU A 91 -12.56 8.52 9.54
C GLU A 91 -12.14 7.78 8.27
N ALA A 92 -13.09 7.05 7.65
CA ALA A 92 -12.85 6.31 6.42
C ALA A 92 -14.02 6.43 5.44
N TYR A 93 -13.70 6.34 4.14
CA TYR A 93 -14.72 6.37 3.08
C TYR A 93 -14.42 5.37 1.99
N TYR A 94 -15.51 4.79 1.47
CA TYR A 94 -15.46 3.99 0.26
C TYR A 94 -15.21 4.89 -0.95
N TYR A 95 -14.23 4.52 -1.76
CA TYR A 95 -13.71 5.39 -2.80
C TYR A 95 -14.73 5.78 -3.89
N HIS A 96 -15.78 4.96 -4.16
CA HIS A 96 -16.88 5.26 -5.06
C HIS A 96 -18.06 6.01 -4.40
N SER A 97 -18.05 6.23 -3.09
CA SER A 97 -19.08 7.03 -2.44
C SER A 97 -18.90 8.51 -2.76
N LEU A 98 -19.99 9.29 -2.72
CA LEU A 98 -19.93 10.74 -2.95
C LEU A 98 -18.94 11.44 -2.02
N LYS A 99 -18.90 11.03 -0.73
CA LYS A 99 -17.93 11.54 0.24
C LYS A 99 -16.50 11.08 -0.11
N GLY A 100 -16.30 9.82 -0.50
CA GLY A 100 -15.00 9.31 -0.92
C GLY A 100 -14.44 10.08 -2.12
N ILE A 101 -15.26 10.28 -3.16
CA ILE A 101 -14.90 11.08 -4.34
C ILE A 101 -14.56 12.51 -3.93
N TRP A 102 -15.39 13.13 -3.08
CA TRP A 102 -15.14 14.48 -2.60
C TRP A 102 -13.82 14.60 -1.85
N TYR A 103 -13.51 13.67 -0.93
CA TYR A 103 -12.23 13.65 -0.23
C TYR A 103 -11.05 13.41 -1.17
N CYS A 104 -11.18 12.47 -2.12
CA CYS A 104 -10.15 12.27 -3.15
C CYS A 104 -9.88 13.54 -3.97
N LEU A 105 -10.90 14.33 -4.29
CA LEU A 105 -10.73 15.61 -4.98
C LEU A 105 -10.16 16.72 -4.09
N ARG A 106 -10.41 16.69 -2.78
CA ARG A 106 -10.04 17.77 -1.85
C ARG A 106 -8.76 17.50 -1.05
N GLY A 107 -8.34 16.24 -0.92
CA GLY A 107 -7.13 15.89 -0.18
C GLY A 107 -5.87 16.47 -0.82
N SER A 108 -5.04 17.15 -0.02
CA SER A 108 -3.81 17.78 -0.49
C SER A 108 -2.65 16.80 -0.59
N ILE A 109 -2.62 15.79 0.28
CA ILE A 109 -1.57 14.78 0.31
C ILE A 109 -2.20 13.40 0.20
N TYR A 110 -1.65 12.59 -0.70
CA TYR A 110 -1.96 11.18 -0.88
C TYR A 110 -0.80 10.36 -0.32
N ILE A 111 -1.03 9.57 0.71
CA ILE A 111 -0.05 8.75 1.42
C ILE A 111 -0.38 7.28 1.17
N PHE A 112 0.55 6.56 0.55
CA PHE A 112 0.33 5.19 0.08
C PHE A 112 1.64 4.39 0.08
N ASP A 113 1.57 3.08 -0.17
CA ASP A 113 2.72 2.18 -0.17
C ASP A 113 3.11 1.63 -1.55
N ASN A 114 2.22 1.67 -2.53
CA ASN A 114 2.52 1.23 -3.89
C ASN A 114 2.39 2.37 -4.90
N TYR A 115 1.15 2.78 -5.19
CA TYR A 115 0.83 3.79 -6.20
C TYR A 115 -0.33 4.68 -5.73
N SER A 116 -0.50 5.83 -6.36
CA SER A 116 -1.64 6.72 -6.08
C SER A 116 -3.01 6.05 -6.29
N LYS A 117 -3.08 4.94 -7.02
CA LYS A 117 -4.28 4.12 -7.18
C LYS A 117 -4.65 3.32 -5.92
N ASP A 118 -3.79 3.26 -4.91
CA ASP A 118 -4.14 2.73 -3.59
C ASP A 118 -5.27 3.56 -2.95
N ILE A 119 -5.36 4.81 -3.36
CA ILE A 119 -6.42 5.77 -3.01
C ILE A 119 -7.32 6.01 -4.22
N SER A 120 -6.87 6.82 -5.17
CA SER A 120 -7.50 7.04 -6.46
C SER A 120 -6.55 7.74 -7.42
N PHE A 121 -6.13 7.10 -8.50
CA PHE A 121 -5.31 7.76 -9.51
C PHE A 121 -6.08 8.87 -10.22
N TRP A 122 -7.31 8.61 -10.66
CA TRP A 122 -8.10 9.53 -11.48
C TRP A 122 -8.49 10.84 -10.80
N LEU A 123 -8.54 10.84 -9.47
CA LEU A 123 -8.91 12.00 -8.67
C LEU A 123 -7.70 12.68 -8.01
N SER A 124 -6.47 12.26 -8.35
CA SER A 124 -5.24 12.68 -7.67
C SER A 124 -4.54 13.89 -8.29
N GLY A 125 -5.12 14.53 -9.31
CA GLY A 125 -4.52 15.71 -9.94
C GLY A 125 -4.30 16.83 -8.93
N GLY A 126 -3.10 17.43 -8.94
CA GLY A 126 -2.74 18.51 -8.00
C GLY A 126 -2.46 18.09 -6.56
N ALA A 127 -2.71 16.83 -6.17
CA ALA A 127 -2.32 16.33 -4.85
C ALA A 127 -0.82 16.01 -4.79
N VAL A 128 -0.19 16.30 -3.65
CA VAL A 128 1.16 15.81 -3.34
C VAL A 128 1.08 14.31 -3.08
N LYS A 129 1.99 13.54 -3.68
CA LYS A 129 2.05 12.09 -3.58
C LYS A 129 3.25 11.68 -2.73
N PHE A 130 2.97 11.06 -1.59
CA PHE A 130 3.98 10.56 -0.69
C PHE A 130 3.90 9.03 -0.64
N ASN A 131 4.89 8.38 -1.18
CA ASN A 131 5.01 6.93 -1.20
C ASN A 131 5.87 6.49 0.00
N LEU A 132 5.26 5.77 0.93
CA LEU A 132 5.94 5.23 2.10
C LEU A 132 6.71 3.95 1.79
N TRP A 133 6.44 3.37 0.59
CA TRP A 133 6.97 2.08 0.18
C TRP A 133 6.69 0.98 1.23
N HIS A 134 7.15 -0.24 0.97
CA HIS A 134 6.79 -1.40 1.79
C HIS A 134 7.98 -2.26 2.19
N GLY A 135 9.22 -1.81 1.98
CA GLY A 135 10.39 -2.55 2.44
C GLY A 135 11.71 -2.13 1.81
N ILE A 136 12.78 -2.74 2.30
CA ILE A 136 14.12 -2.60 1.74
C ILE A 136 14.22 -3.49 0.50
N PRO A 137 14.61 -2.95 -0.68
CA PRO A 137 14.67 -3.74 -1.89
C PRO A 137 15.87 -4.69 -1.88
N LEU A 138 15.61 -5.97 -2.08
CA LEU A 138 16.64 -6.99 -2.33
C LEU A 138 16.94 -7.16 -3.82
N LYS A 139 16.13 -6.58 -4.69
CA LYS A 139 16.21 -6.62 -6.15
C LYS A 139 16.12 -5.21 -6.70
N LYS A 140 16.48 -5.02 -7.97
CA LYS A 140 16.17 -3.78 -8.69
C LYS A 140 14.67 -3.59 -8.76
N ILE A 141 14.17 -2.43 -8.32
CA ILE A 141 12.75 -2.12 -8.22
C ILE A 141 12.36 -1.00 -9.17
N GLN A 142 11.07 -0.89 -9.44
CA GLN A 142 10.46 0.22 -10.17
C GLN A 142 11.20 0.50 -11.50
N ALA A 143 11.68 1.73 -11.74
CA ALA A 143 12.33 2.13 -12.98
C ALA A 143 13.68 1.42 -13.22
N ASP A 144 14.34 0.94 -12.17
CA ASP A 144 15.64 0.25 -12.30
C ASP A 144 15.47 -1.25 -12.62
N ASN A 145 14.23 -1.78 -12.55
CA ASN A 145 13.95 -3.16 -12.95
C ASN A 145 13.77 -3.25 -14.48
N VAL A 146 14.84 -3.57 -15.16
CA VAL A 146 14.88 -3.69 -16.64
C VAL A 146 14.00 -4.83 -17.19
N PHE A 147 13.61 -5.80 -16.34
CA PHE A 147 12.72 -6.90 -16.71
C PHE A 147 11.24 -6.52 -16.63
N ASP A 148 10.89 -5.37 -16.05
CA ASP A 148 9.52 -4.89 -16.01
C ASP A 148 9.08 -4.43 -17.41
N LYS A 149 8.34 -5.28 -18.10
CA LYS A 149 7.81 -5.01 -19.46
C LYS A 149 6.88 -3.79 -19.53
N VAL A 150 6.29 -3.39 -18.40
CA VAL A 150 5.43 -2.20 -18.34
C VAL A 150 6.28 -0.94 -18.43
N ARG A 151 7.38 -0.89 -17.71
CA ARG A 151 8.30 0.26 -17.69
C ARG A 151 9.31 0.25 -18.82
N HIS A 152 9.69 -0.95 -19.28
CA HIS A 152 10.67 -1.16 -20.34
C HIS A 152 10.07 -1.95 -21.51
N PRO A 153 9.07 -1.40 -22.24
CA PRO A 153 8.51 -2.07 -23.41
C PRO A 153 9.57 -2.18 -24.51
N LYS A 154 9.66 -3.37 -25.13
CA LYS A 154 10.70 -3.67 -26.11
C LYS A 154 10.49 -2.99 -27.47
N ASN A 155 9.24 -2.75 -27.82
CA ASN A 155 8.86 -2.18 -29.12
C ASN A 155 7.63 -1.27 -29.00
N ILE A 156 7.25 -0.62 -30.10
CA ILE A 156 6.14 0.35 -30.12
C ILE A 156 4.79 -0.31 -29.82
N LEU A 157 4.58 -1.54 -30.26
CA LEU A 157 3.35 -2.29 -29.99
C LEU A 157 3.20 -2.63 -28.51
N ASP A 158 4.30 -3.03 -27.88
CA ASP A 158 4.30 -3.28 -26.43
C ASP A 158 4.09 -1.98 -25.67
N ARG A 159 4.66 -0.85 -26.12
CA ARG A 159 4.43 0.47 -25.53
C ARG A 159 2.96 0.86 -25.57
N ILE A 160 2.28 0.62 -26.69
CA ILE A 160 0.83 0.86 -26.81
C ILE A 160 0.07 -0.06 -25.86
N LYS A 161 0.36 -1.36 -25.85
CA LYS A 161 -0.32 -2.35 -24.98
C LYS A 161 -0.24 -2.02 -23.50
N VAL A 162 0.90 -1.52 -23.01
CA VAL A 162 1.10 -1.21 -21.59
C VAL A 162 0.70 0.22 -21.21
N PHE A 163 0.31 1.05 -22.16
CA PHE A 163 0.05 2.48 -21.98
C PHE A 163 -0.95 2.78 -20.85
N PRO A 164 -2.12 2.12 -20.74
CA PRO A 164 -3.07 2.39 -19.66
C PRO A 164 -2.48 2.16 -18.28
N ARG A 165 -1.66 1.11 -18.12
CA ARG A 165 -1.01 0.79 -16.85
C ARG A 165 0.12 1.77 -16.54
N ARG A 166 0.91 2.16 -17.54
CA ARG A 166 1.98 3.14 -17.38
C ARG A 166 1.50 4.48 -16.88
N LEU A 167 0.32 4.93 -17.28
CA LEU A 167 -0.25 6.21 -16.84
C LEU A 167 -0.31 6.33 -15.31
N SER A 168 -0.69 5.26 -14.63
CA SER A 168 -0.82 5.26 -13.17
C SER A 168 0.46 4.84 -12.45
N ASP A 169 1.23 3.92 -13.02
CA ASP A 169 2.35 3.26 -12.36
C ASP A 169 3.69 3.98 -12.57
N GLU A 170 3.84 4.75 -13.67
CA GLU A 170 5.08 5.48 -13.96
C GLU A 170 5.11 6.93 -13.48
N LYS A 171 3.99 7.47 -13.01
CA LYS A 171 4.00 8.83 -12.46
C LYS A 171 4.85 8.86 -11.19
N PRO A 172 5.95 9.63 -11.16
CA PRO A 172 6.79 9.75 -9.98
C PRO A 172 5.99 10.21 -8.78
N SER A 173 6.29 9.65 -7.60
CA SER A 173 5.85 10.22 -6.35
C SER A 173 6.63 11.51 -6.06
N HIS A 174 5.99 12.50 -5.45
CA HIS A 174 6.68 13.74 -5.08
C HIS A 174 7.70 13.46 -3.97
N TYR A 175 7.34 12.59 -3.03
CA TYR A 175 8.19 12.16 -1.93
C TYR A 175 8.16 10.64 -1.82
N VAL A 176 9.29 10.05 -1.45
CA VAL A 176 9.42 8.61 -1.17
C VAL A 176 10.16 8.42 0.14
N LEU A 177 9.69 7.49 0.97
CA LEU A 177 10.32 7.12 2.24
C LEU A 177 11.33 5.98 2.04
N THR A 178 12.49 6.10 2.67
CA THR A 178 13.46 5.02 2.85
C THR A 178 14.04 5.05 4.25
N THR A 179 14.70 3.97 4.68
CA THR A 179 15.18 3.83 6.07
C THR A 179 16.65 4.10 6.25
N SER A 180 17.38 4.43 5.20
CA SER A 180 18.83 4.62 5.30
C SER A 180 19.36 5.57 4.22
N GLU A 181 20.32 6.39 4.57
CA GLU A 181 21.06 7.24 3.62
C GLU A 181 21.74 6.40 2.52
N LYS A 182 22.17 5.19 2.82
CA LYS A 182 22.76 4.26 1.83
C LYS A 182 21.76 3.84 0.75
N LEU A 183 20.47 3.78 1.09
CA LEU A 183 19.39 3.42 0.16
C LEU A 183 18.88 4.62 -0.66
N LYS A 184 19.15 5.83 -0.21
CA LYS A 184 18.67 7.06 -0.84
C LYS A 184 18.99 7.16 -2.34
N PRO A 185 20.20 6.86 -2.83
CA PRO A 185 20.49 6.85 -4.26
C PRO A 185 19.65 5.84 -5.05
N ILE A 186 19.42 4.64 -4.46
CA ILE A 186 18.62 3.58 -5.07
C ILE A 186 17.16 4.05 -5.22
N PHE A 187 16.60 4.62 -4.16
CA PHE A 187 15.21 5.12 -4.19
C PHE A 187 15.06 6.31 -5.13
N LYS A 188 16.05 7.21 -5.17
CA LYS A 188 16.08 8.34 -6.09
C LYS A 188 16.01 7.88 -7.55
N SER A 189 16.82 6.89 -7.92
CA SER A 189 16.82 6.29 -9.25
C SER A 189 15.53 5.55 -9.56
N ALA A 190 15.15 4.61 -8.69
CA ALA A 190 14.01 3.73 -8.88
C ALA A 190 12.67 4.48 -9.00
N PHE A 191 12.46 5.52 -8.21
CA PHE A 191 11.22 6.30 -8.17
C PHE A 191 11.29 7.59 -9.00
N LYS A 192 12.43 7.90 -9.61
CA LYS A 192 12.65 9.11 -10.43
C LYS A 192 12.26 10.40 -9.68
N THR A 193 12.60 10.49 -8.40
CA THR A 193 12.33 11.66 -7.56
C THR A 193 13.58 12.12 -6.81
N GLY A 194 13.75 13.44 -6.67
CA GLY A 194 14.81 14.04 -5.85
C GLY A 194 14.50 14.04 -4.36
N ASN A 195 13.23 13.88 -3.99
CA ASN A 195 12.75 14.06 -2.62
C ASN A 195 12.62 12.70 -1.92
N VAL A 196 13.75 12.14 -1.50
CA VAL A 196 13.79 10.90 -0.72
C VAL A 196 13.98 11.27 0.75
N ILE A 197 12.97 10.95 1.56
CA ILE A 197 12.98 11.15 3.01
C ILE A 197 13.60 9.91 3.63
N VAL A 198 14.53 10.11 4.57
CA VAL A 198 15.19 9.02 5.28
C VAL A 198 14.72 9.02 6.72
N GLU A 199 13.82 8.08 7.04
CA GLU A 199 13.21 7.91 8.35
C GLU A 199 12.78 6.46 8.57
N GLY A 200 12.37 6.09 9.79
CA GLY A 200 11.85 4.76 10.09
C GLY A 200 10.55 4.45 9.33
N TYR A 201 10.34 3.18 9.02
CA TYR A 201 9.03 2.74 8.53
C TYR A 201 8.00 2.75 9.65
N PRO A 202 6.87 3.45 9.49
CA PRO A 202 5.83 3.56 10.55
C PRO A 202 5.35 2.23 11.11
N ARG A 203 5.30 1.17 10.29
CA ARG A 203 4.91 -0.18 10.76
C ARG A 203 5.86 -0.78 11.79
N ASN A 204 7.12 -0.35 11.80
CA ASN A 204 8.12 -0.87 12.74
C ASN A 204 7.99 -0.23 14.14
N ASP A 205 7.30 0.89 14.27
CA ASP A 205 7.11 1.57 15.53
C ASP A 205 6.38 0.71 16.58
N ILE A 206 5.49 -0.17 16.12
CA ILE A 206 4.79 -1.11 16.98
C ILE A 206 5.73 -2.13 17.64
N LEU A 207 6.83 -2.48 16.96
CA LEU A 207 7.85 -3.39 17.49
C LEU A 207 8.74 -2.72 18.55
N LEU A 208 8.83 -1.40 18.51
CA LEU A 208 9.61 -0.59 19.46
C LEU A 208 8.80 -0.17 20.68
N GLY A 209 7.57 -0.69 20.84
CA GLY A 209 6.71 -0.37 21.96
C GLY A 209 6.14 1.06 21.92
N ASN A 210 6.14 1.70 20.77
CA ASN A 210 5.57 3.02 20.59
C ASN A 210 4.04 3.00 20.81
N LYS A 211 3.52 4.10 21.36
CA LYS A 211 2.15 4.27 21.88
C LYS A 211 1.06 4.33 20.80
N ILE A 212 1.20 3.61 19.68
CA ILE A 212 0.13 3.50 18.71
C ILE A 212 -0.84 2.44 19.22
N LYS A 213 -2.10 2.84 19.44
CA LYS A 213 -3.15 1.88 19.73
C LYS A 213 -3.26 0.91 18.56
N ASN A 214 -2.93 -0.34 18.82
CA ASN A 214 -2.96 -1.37 17.78
C ASN A 214 -4.41 -1.72 17.46
N LEU A 215 -4.84 -1.40 16.24
CA LEU A 215 -6.15 -1.74 15.73
C LEU A 215 -6.00 -3.02 14.89
N LEU A 216 -6.18 -4.16 15.53
CA LEU A 216 -6.29 -5.46 14.86
C LEU A 216 -7.76 -5.73 14.50
N THR A 217 -8.00 -6.46 13.42
CA THR A 217 -9.31 -7.05 13.16
C THR A 217 -9.56 -8.20 14.15
N ASP A 218 -10.83 -8.53 14.40
CA ASP A 218 -11.17 -9.62 15.31
C ASP A 218 -10.50 -10.94 14.88
N MET A 219 -10.52 -11.23 13.58
CA MET A 219 -9.89 -12.44 13.03
C MET A 219 -8.36 -12.43 13.26
N GLU A 220 -7.67 -11.31 12.97
CA GLU A 220 -6.22 -11.20 13.23
C GLU A 220 -5.89 -11.37 14.72
N TYR A 221 -6.77 -10.88 15.60
CA TYR A 221 -6.60 -11.01 17.04
C TYR A 221 -6.80 -12.46 17.50
N GLU A 222 -7.84 -13.11 17.04
CA GLU A 222 -8.14 -14.51 17.36
C GLU A 222 -7.04 -15.46 16.88
N GLU A 223 -6.58 -15.30 15.64
CA GLU A 223 -5.44 -16.06 15.09
C GLU A 223 -4.17 -15.87 15.92
N LYS A 224 -3.86 -14.64 16.30
CA LYS A 224 -2.71 -14.34 17.15
C LYS A 224 -2.79 -15.06 18.50
N ILE A 225 -3.93 -14.97 19.18
CA ILE A 225 -4.15 -15.63 20.48
C ILE A 225 -4.09 -17.14 20.35
N TYR A 226 -4.69 -17.69 19.29
CA TYR A 226 -4.62 -19.12 19.01
C TYR A 226 -3.18 -19.61 18.86
N ILE A 227 -2.40 -18.97 18.01
CA ILE A 227 -0.98 -19.32 17.78
C ILE A 227 -0.17 -19.19 19.06
N GLN A 228 -0.33 -18.10 19.83
CA GLN A 228 0.38 -17.90 21.09
C GLN A 228 0.08 -18.99 22.12
N ASN A 229 -1.20 -19.33 22.28
CA ASN A 229 -1.64 -20.37 23.20
C ASN A 229 -1.15 -21.75 22.75
N TYR A 230 -1.21 -22.05 21.45
CA TYR A 230 -0.73 -23.31 20.90
C TYR A 230 0.76 -23.51 21.18
N ILE A 231 1.59 -22.52 20.89
CA ILE A 231 3.04 -22.57 21.14
C ILE A 231 3.34 -22.76 22.62
N LYS A 232 2.65 -22.00 23.48
CA LYS A 232 2.83 -22.08 24.96
C LYS A 232 2.44 -23.42 25.51
N ASN A 233 1.27 -23.93 25.12
CA ASN A 233 0.72 -25.19 25.70
C ASN A 233 1.48 -26.41 25.20
N ASN A 234 1.94 -26.43 23.98
CA ASN A 234 2.65 -27.56 23.38
C ASN A 234 4.18 -27.43 23.49
N LYS A 235 4.70 -26.33 24.03
CA LYS A 235 6.14 -26.02 24.09
C LYS A 235 6.88 -26.24 22.75
N CYS A 236 6.19 -26.01 21.65
CA CYS A 236 6.73 -26.22 20.31
C CYS A 236 7.47 -24.99 19.75
N LYS A 237 8.33 -25.22 18.78
CA LYS A 237 8.94 -24.19 17.97
C LYS A 237 8.00 -23.82 16.82
N MET A 238 8.05 -22.58 16.37
CA MET A 238 7.30 -22.12 15.19
C MET A 238 8.24 -22.00 14.01
N VAL A 239 7.94 -22.70 12.93
CA VAL A 239 8.59 -22.52 11.64
C VAL A 239 7.71 -21.64 10.75
N TYR A 240 8.24 -20.54 10.29
CA TYR A 240 7.51 -19.58 9.48
C TYR A 240 8.04 -19.58 8.05
N TYR A 241 7.23 -20.09 7.11
CA TYR A 241 7.56 -20.13 5.71
C TYR A 241 7.00 -18.90 4.97
N MET A 242 7.89 -18.07 4.42
CA MET A 242 7.54 -16.86 3.66
C MET A 242 8.19 -16.91 2.27
N PRO A 243 7.59 -17.58 1.30
CA PRO A 243 8.13 -17.62 -0.06
C PRO A 243 8.03 -16.24 -0.72
N THR A 244 8.98 -15.93 -1.60
CA THR A 244 8.85 -14.79 -2.51
C THR A 244 7.74 -15.06 -3.51
N PHE A 245 6.98 -14.02 -3.88
CA PHE A 245 5.98 -14.10 -4.94
C PHE A 245 6.61 -14.67 -6.22
N ARG A 246 5.97 -15.70 -6.80
CA ARG A 246 6.33 -16.31 -8.07
C ARG A 246 5.15 -16.22 -9.02
N GLU A 247 5.43 -16.13 -10.31
CA GLU A 247 4.38 -16.14 -11.36
C GLU A 247 3.81 -17.54 -11.59
N SER A 248 4.54 -18.59 -11.21
CA SER A 248 4.04 -19.97 -11.18
C SER A 248 3.23 -20.17 -9.91
N GLU A 249 2.00 -20.62 -10.05
CA GLU A 249 1.09 -20.95 -8.93
C GLU A 249 1.44 -22.31 -8.28
N GLU A 250 2.70 -22.76 -8.39
CA GLU A 250 3.15 -23.97 -7.73
C GLU A 250 3.11 -23.78 -6.22
N ASP A 251 2.22 -24.50 -5.57
CA ASP A 251 2.10 -24.49 -4.12
C ASP A 251 3.31 -25.21 -3.51
N PHE A 252 3.83 -24.65 -2.41
CA PHE A 252 4.89 -25.28 -1.64
C PHE A 252 4.54 -26.73 -1.23
N PHE A 253 3.29 -26.98 -0.89
CA PHE A 253 2.80 -28.29 -0.50
C PHE A 253 2.66 -29.29 -1.67
N GLU A 254 2.69 -28.82 -2.91
CA GLU A 254 2.77 -29.67 -4.10
C GLU A 254 4.21 -30.10 -4.43
N ILE A 255 5.20 -29.31 -4.00
CA ILE A 255 6.63 -29.52 -4.29
C ILE A 255 7.30 -30.35 -3.19
N ILE A 256 6.85 -30.23 -1.95
CA ILE A 256 7.44 -30.91 -0.79
C ILE A 256 6.65 -32.17 -0.44
N ASN A 257 7.38 -33.26 -0.22
CA ASN A 257 6.84 -34.44 0.45
C ASN A 257 6.53 -34.09 1.91
N LEU A 258 5.24 -33.90 2.21
CA LEU A 258 4.79 -33.48 3.56
C LEU A 258 5.26 -34.45 4.65
N ARG A 259 5.32 -35.77 4.37
CA ARG A 259 5.76 -36.75 5.35
C ARG A 259 7.23 -36.59 5.70
N GLU A 260 8.08 -36.46 4.70
CA GLU A 260 9.51 -36.21 4.91
C GLU A 260 9.77 -34.89 5.65
N PHE A 261 8.96 -33.86 5.35
CA PHE A 261 9.06 -32.59 6.03
C PHE A 261 8.58 -32.67 7.50
N GLU A 262 7.49 -33.37 7.78
CA GLU A 262 7.02 -33.63 9.15
C GLU A 262 8.04 -34.44 9.96
N ASP A 263 8.63 -35.46 9.37
CA ASP A 263 9.65 -36.29 10.03
C ASP A 263 10.92 -35.45 10.30
N PHE A 264 11.36 -34.66 9.34
CA PHE A 264 12.45 -33.70 9.55
C PHE A 264 12.16 -32.72 10.69
N LEU A 265 10.94 -32.17 10.80
CA LEU A 265 10.55 -31.28 11.88
C LEU A 265 10.54 -31.99 13.25
N LYS A 266 10.09 -33.26 13.31
CA LYS A 266 10.09 -34.05 14.54
C LYS A 266 11.50 -34.38 15.03
N GLU A 267 12.41 -34.69 14.12
CA GLU A 267 13.81 -34.99 14.44
C GLU A 267 14.62 -33.78 14.90
N ASN A 268 14.20 -32.57 14.54
CA ASN A 268 14.92 -31.31 14.83
C ASN A 268 14.21 -30.41 15.85
N ASN A 269 13.29 -30.94 16.61
CA ASN A 269 12.59 -30.21 17.68
C ASN A 269 13.46 -29.96 18.92
#